data_57cb898f3941ce0cba1f46d639362ba5
#
_entry.id   57cb898f3941ce0cba1f46d639362ba5
#
_cell.length_a   1.000
_cell.length_b   1.000
_cell.length_c   1.000
_cell.angle_alpha   90.00
_cell.angle_beta   90.00
_cell.angle_gamma   90.00
#
_symmetry.space_group_name_H-M   'P 1'
#
loop_
_entity.id
_entity.type
_entity.pdbx_description
1 polymer ?
#
loop_
_entity_poly.entity_id
_entity_poly.type
_entity_poly.pdbx_seq_one_letter_code
_entity_poly.pdbx_strand_id
1 'polypeptide(L)'
;MTNFEAEIHRFIADKFLFGDDKKLADNDSLLEAGIVDSTGILEIVAHLEERYGMKVDNDEMVPENLDTIANIGAFVKRKIS
;
A
#
# COMPACT_ATOMS: atom_id res chain seq x y z
N MET A 1 11.91 -8.05 -13.46
CA MET A 1 10.71 -8.34 -12.65
C MET A 1 10.37 -7.14 -11.79
N THR A 2 9.10 -6.80 -11.74
CA THR A 2 8.65 -5.68 -10.92
C THR A 2 8.53 -6.11 -9.47
N ASN A 3 9.18 -5.38 -8.57
CA ASN A 3 9.02 -5.61 -7.13
C ASN A 3 8.00 -4.63 -6.59
N PHE A 4 6.74 -5.06 -6.56
CA PHE A 4 5.64 -4.21 -6.12
C PHE A 4 5.81 -3.77 -4.67
N GLU A 5 6.32 -4.65 -3.82
CA GLU A 5 6.50 -4.32 -2.41
C GLU A 5 7.52 -3.20 -2.24
N ALA A 6 8.61 -3.21 -2.98
CA ALA A 6 9.61 -2.16 -2.91
C ALA A 6 9.06 -0.82 -3.40
N GLU A 7 8.28 -0.82 -4.49
CA GLU A 7 7.67 0.40 -5.00
C GLU A 7 6.65 0.96 -4.03
N ILE A 8 5.84 0.09 -3.44
CA ILE A 8 4.82 0.49 -2.47
C ILE A 8 5.47 1.01 -1.20
N HIS A 9 6.51 0.33 -0.71
CA HIS A 9 7.26 0.77 0.45
C HIS A 9 7.79 2.20 0.23
N ARG A 10 8.40 2.44 -0.93
CA ARG A 10 8.94 3.74 -1.27
C ARG A 10 7.85 4.80 -1.31
N PHE A 11 6.72 4.49 -1.92
CA PHE A 11 5.60 5.42 -1.99
C PHE A 11 5.10 5.80 -0.59
N ILE A 12 4.90 4.80 0.26
CA ILE A 12 4.39 5.03 1.60
C ILE A 12 5.40 5.81 2.44
N ALA A 13 6.67 5.44 2.37
CA ALA A 13 7.71 6.16 3.10
C ALA A 13 7.79 7.62 2.67
N ASP A 14 7.76 7.87 1.37
CA ASP A 14 7.85 9.24 0.84
C ASP A 14 6.63 10.06 1.19
N LYS A 15 5.44 9.46 1.15
CA LYS A 15 4.20 10.20 1.35
C LYS A 15 3.84 10.39 2.82
N PHE A 16 4.07 9.39 3.65
CA PHE A 16 3.61 9.39 5.04
C PHE A 16 4.72 9.48 6.07
N LEU A 17 5.96 9.17 5.71
CA LEU A 17 7.08 9.14 6.65
C LEU A 17 8.22 10.09 6.27
N PHE A 18 7.95 11.02 5.38
CA PHE A 18 8.94 12.03 4.95
C PHE A 18 10.23 11.40 4.44
N GLY A 19 10.11 10.24 3.78
CA GLY A 19 11.26 9.54 3.22
C GLY A 19 12.00 8.63 4.20
N ASP A 20 11.56 8.55 5.46
CA ASP A 20 12.21 7.71 6.47
C ASP A 20 11.66 6.29 6.42
N ASP A 21 12.23 5.47 5.54
CA ASP A 21 11.78 4.10 5.34
C ASP A 21 12.26 3.15 6.44
N LYS A 22 13.13 3.59 7.33
CA LYS A 22 13.63 2.76 8.43
C LYS A 22 12.56 2.42 9.45
N LYS A 23 11.49 3.23 9.50
CA LYS A 23 10.40 3.03 10.45
C LYS A 23 9.31 2.14 9.92
N LEU A 24 9.49 1.56 8.74
CA LEU A 24 8.46 0.82 8.04
C LEU A 24 8.95 -0.55 7.63
N ALA A 25 8.35 -1.59 8.20
CA ALA A 25 8.59 -2.96 7.80
C ALA A 25 7.41 -3.46 6.96
N ASP A 26 7.68 -4.40 6.06
CA ASP A 26 6.68 -4.89 5.11
C ASP A 26 5.48 -5.56 5.79
N ASN A 27 5.68 -6.09 6.98
CA ASN A 27 4.61 -6.76 7.74
C ASN A 27 3.99 -5.90 8.83
N ASP A 28 4.40 -4.65 8.96
CA ASP A 28 3.80 -3.74 9.94
C ASP A 28 2.41 -3.32 9.51
N SER A 29 1.48 -3.31 10.46
CA SER A 29 0.16 -2.77 10.21
C SER A 29 0.24 -1.26 10.11
N LEU A 30 -0.10 -0.73 8.95
CA LEU A 30 -0.04 0.71 8.70
C LEU A 30 -1.04 1.47 9.57
N LEU A 31 -2.21 0.87 9.80
CA LEU A 31 -3.24 1.47 10.64
C LEU A 31 -2.86 1.44 12.12
N GLU A 32 -2.38 0.29 12.61
CA GLU A 32 -1.99 0.16 14.01
C GLU A 32 -0.77 0.99 14.35
N ALA A 33 0.17 1.10 13.41
CA ALA A 33 1.36 1.92 13.61
C ALA A 33 1.06 3.42 13.51
N GLY A 34 -0.15 3.79 13.08
CA GLY A 34 -0.51 5.19 12.93
C GLY A 34 0.13 5.86 11.73
N ILE A 35 0.68 5.09 10.81
CA ILE A 35 1.31 5.63 9.61
C ILE A 35 0.26 6.16 8.64
N VAL A 36 -0.86 5.44 8.51
CA VAL A 36 -1.98 5.87 7.67
C VAL A 36 -3.28 5.77 8.46
N ASP A 37 -4.26 6.59 8.08
CA ASP A 37 -5.64 6.51 8.57
C ASP A 37 -6.56 6.14 7.40
N SER A 38 -7.89 6.24 7.59
CA SER A 38 -8.84 5.91 6.53
C SER A 38 -8.63 6.75 5.27
N THR A 39 -8.28 8.03 5.44
CA THR A 39 -7.99 8.91 4.31
C THR A 39 -6.71 8.45 3.61
N GLY A 40 -5.69 8.06 4.39
CA GLY A 40 -4.45 7.55 3.83
C GLY A 40 -4.65 6.28 3.01
N ILE A 41 -5.55 5.40 3.46
CA ILE A 41 -5.88 4.19 2.70
C ILE A 41 -6.46 4.56 1.33
N LEU A 42 -7.34 5.57 1.28
CA LEU A 42 -7.91 6.03 0.00
C LEU A 42 -6.83 6.60 -0.92
N GLU A 43 -5.84 7.29 -0.36
CA GLU A 43 -4.72 7.80 -1.13
C GLU A 43 -3.87 6.67 -1.70
N ILE A 44 -3.65 5.61 -0.91
CA ILE A 44 -2.93 4.43 -1.38
C ILE A 44 -3.69 3.79 -2.54
N VAL A 45 -5.01 3.61 -2.39
CA VAL A 45 -5.84 3.03 -3.44
C VAL A 45 -5.75 3.85 -4.73
N ALA A 46 -5.86 5.18 -4.63
CA ALA A 46 -5.75 6.05 -5.80
C ALA A 46 -4.39 5.90 -6.49
N HIS A 47 -3.32 5.80 -5.71
CA HIS A 47 -1.99 5.59 -6.25
C HIS A 47 -1.89 4.26 -6.99
N LEU A 48 -2.43 3.18 -6.40
CA LEU A 48 -2.38 1.86 -7.02
C LEU A 48 -3.15 1.85 -8.34
N GLU A 49 -4.31 2.46 -8.37
CA GLU A 49 -5.11 2.51 -9.58
C GLU A 49 -4.40 3.28 -10.69
N GLU A 50 -3.79 4.40 -10.34
CA GLU A 50 -3.08 5.23 -11.31
C GLU A 50 -1.76 4.59 -11.76
N ARG A 51 -0.99 4.07 -10.82
CA ARG A 51 0.35 3.56 -11.12
C ARG A 51 0.32 2.25 -11.88
N TYR A 52 -0.63 1.39 -11.57
CA TYR A 52 -0.68 0.03 -12.15
C TYR A 52 -1.86 -0.18 -13.09
N GLY A 53 -2.70 0.82 -13.29
CA GLY A 53 -3.84 0.72 -14.17
C GLY A 53 -4.88 -0.30 -13.70
N MET A 54 -4.95 -0.55 -12.39
CA MET A 54 -5.90 -1.49 -11.82
C MET A 54 -7.10 -0.77 -11.24
N LYS A 55 -8.15 -1.53 -10.91
CA LYS A 55 -9.33 -0.97 -10.28
C LYS A 55 -9.61 -1.70 -8.97
N VAL A 56 -9.85 -0.92 -7.92
CA VAL A 56 -10.11 -1.47 -6.58
C VAL A 56 -11.59 -1.28 -6.25
N ASP A 57 -12.29 -2.39 -6.01
CA ASP A 57 -13.70 -2.35 -5.63
C ASP A 57 -13.84 -2.07 -4.14
N ASN A 58 -15.01 -1.57 -3.73
CA ASN A 58 -15.26 -1.23 -2.33
C ASN A 58 -15.05 -2.42 -1.40
N ASP A 59 -15.48 -3.61 -1.79
CA ASP A 59 -15.34 -4.80 -0.97
C ASP A 59 -13.90 -5.34 -0.93
N GLU A 60 -13.01 -4.80 -1.75
CA GLU A 60 -11.58 -5.12 -1.71
C GLU A 60 -10.80 -4.18 -0.79
N MET A 61 -11.43 -3.10 -0.32
CA MET A 61 -10.79 -2.14 0.57
C MET A 61 -10.86 -2.61 2.02
N VAL A 62 -10.19 -3.72 2.29
CA VAL A 62 -10.19 -4.36 3.61
C VAL A 62 -8.75 -4.46 4.12
N PRO A 63 -8.55 -4.55 5.45
CA PRO A 63 -7.19 -4.63 6.01
C PRO A 63 -6.37 -5.81 5.47
N GLU A 64 -7.02 -6.94 5.17
CA GLU A 64 -6.32 -8.09 4.61
C GLU A 64 -5.61 -7.76 3.29
N ASN A 65 -6.08 -6.75 2.56
CA ASN A 65 -5.49 -6.34 1.29
C ASN A 65 -4.59 -5.12 1.40
N LEU A 66 -4.86 -4.23 2.34
CA LEU A 66 -4.29 -2.88 2.29
C LEU A 66 -3.56 -2.45 3.57
N ASP A 67 -3.51 -3.27 4.61
CA ASP A 67 -2.96 -2.84 5.89
C ASP A 67 -1.44 -3.00 6.01
N THR A 68 -0.84 -3.88 5.23
CA THR A 68 0.62 -4.05 5.24
C THR A 68 1.16 -3.94 3.81
N ILE A 69 2.43 -3.57 3.70
CA ILE A 69 3.08 -3.49 2.38
C ILE A 69 3.07 -4.85 1.70
N ALA A 70 3.32 -5.92 2.46
CA ALA A 70 3.30 -7.27 1.90
C ALA A 70 1.92 -7.62 1.33
N ASN A 71 0.86 -7.27 2.05
CA ASN A 71 -0.50 -7.53 1.58
C ASN A 71 -0.85 -6.68 0.36
N ILE A 72 -0.46 -5.41 0.36
CA ILE A 72 -0.70 -4.53 -0.78
C ILE A 72 0.03 -5.06 -2.01
N GLY A 73 1.27 -5.48 -1.86
CA GLY A 73 2.03 -6.05 -2.97
C GLY A 73 1.39 -7.29 -3.55
N ALA A 74 0.93 -8.20 -2.67
CA ALA A 74 0.23 -9.40 -3.11
C ALA A 74 -1.10 -9.06 -3.80
N PHE A 75 -1.82 -8.07 -3.28
CA PHE A 75 -3.07 -7.62 -3.87
C PHE A 75 -2.85 -7.07 -5.29
N VAL A 76 -1.86 -6.19 -5.46
CA VAL A 76 -1.52 -5.64 -6.78
C VAL A 76 -1.18 -6.78 -7.74
N LYS A 77 -0.37 -7.73 -7.30
CA LYS A 77 0.03 -8.84 -8.14
C LYS A 77 -1.18 -9.65 -8.62
N ARG A 78 -2.15 -9.89 -7.74
CA ARG A 78 -3.37 -10.62 -8.11
C ARG A 78 -4.21 -9.84 -9.11
N LYS A 79 -4.29 -8.51 -8.95
CA LYS A 79 -5.17 -7.67 -9.78
C LYS A 79 -4.65 -7.47 -11.19
N ILE A 80 -3.34 -7.44 -11.37
CA ILE A 80 -2.75 -7.15 -12.69
C ILE A 80 -2.17 -8.38 -13.38
N SER A 81 -2.26 -9.53 -12.77
CA SER A 81 -1.80 -10.80 -13.39
C SER A 81 -2.77 -11.32 -14.41
#